data_777597875741f3fabecf330f4f5911b0
#
_entry.id   777597875741f3fabecf330f4f5911b0
#
_cell.length_a   1.000
_cell.length_b   1.000
_cell.length_c   1.000
_cell.angle_alpha   90.00
_cell.angle_beta   90.00
_cell.angle_gamma   90.00
#
_symmetry.space_group_name_H-M   'P 1'
#
loop_
_entity.id
_entity.type
_entity.pdbx_description
1 polymer ?
#
loop_
_entity_poly.entity_id
_entity_poly.type
_entity_poly.pdbx_seq_one_letter_code
_entity_poly.pdbx_strand_id
1 'polypeptide(L)'
;AREDKVLANEEVQSMINAIRCGVGADQDLSKRRYNKIIIMTDADVDGSHIRTLLLCFFYRQMYHLIASGHVYVAQPPLFRVKSKKETYYVQTEEEMKNQLLQRGLGDSVFDPRDGRLVEGEAMATLCRTLAVIEEAILALERRGISLRAHSERMNFETGRLPVYHVFLGRDEHW
;
A
#
# COMPACT_ATOMS: atom_id res chain seq x y z
N ALA A 1 24.30 5.39 9.88
CA ALA A 1 25.19 4.59 10.79
C ALA A 1 26.63 4.67 10.28
N ARG A 2 27.61 4.66 11.17
CA ARG A 2 29.04 4.63 10.78
C ARG A 2 29.35 3.25 10.18
N GLU A 3 30.14 3.22 9.13
CA GLU A 3 30.46 2.03 8.36
C GLU A 3 31.13 0.94 9.23
N ASP A 4 32.06 1.35 10.09
CA ASP A 4 32.73 0.47 11.05
C ASP A 4 31.76 -0.29 11.96
N LYS A 5 30.68 0.36 12.42
CA LYS A 5 29.66 -0.26 13.26
C LYS A 5 28.76 -1.22 12.46
N VAL A 6 28.46 -0.91 11.20
CA VAL A 6 27.66 -1.79 10.35
C VAL A 6 28.43 -3.06 10.03
N LEU A 7 29.70 -2.93 9.67
CA LEU A 7 30.57 -4.08 9.36
C LEU A 7 30.97 -4.90 10.60
N ALA A 8 30.88 -4.33 11.82
CA ALA A 8 31.11 -5.05 13.06
C ALA A 8 29.88 -5.84 13.56
N ASN A 9 28.71 -5.66 12.93
CA ASN A 9 27.52 -6.40 13.29
C ASN A 9 27.61 -7.87 12.84
N GLU A 10 27.36 -8.81 13.74
CA GLU A 10 27.51 -10.27 13.49
C GLU A 10 26.58 -10.77 12.39
N GLU A 11 25.36 -10.27 12.29
CA GLU A 11 24.39 -10.62 11.26
C GLU A 11 24.88 -10.18 9.87
N VAL A 12 25.40 -8.95 9.79
CA VAL A 12 25.96 -8.40 8.56
C VAL A 12 27.20 -9.18 8.14
N GLN A 13 28.09 -9.52 9.08
CA GLN A 13 29.27 -10.36 8.79
C GLN A 13 28.89 -11.75 8.30
N SER A 14 27.89 -12.36 8.92
CA SER A 14 27.36 -13.67 8.52
C SER A 14 26.83 -13.62 7.08
N MET A 15 26.11 -12.54 6.75
CA MET A 15 25.59 -12.33 5.39
C MET A 15 26.72 -12.13 4.36
N ILE A 16 27.74 -11.33 4.66
CA ILE A 16 28.91 -11.12 3.81
C ILE A 16 29.63 -12.45 3.57
N ASN A 17 29.85 -13.22 4.62
CA ASN A 17 30.51 -14.53 4.57
C ASN A 17 29.68 -15.55 3.77
N ALA A 18 28.37 -15.52 3.87
CA ALA A 18 27.48 -16.39 3.10
C ALA A 18 27.55 -16.08 1.60
N ILE A 19 27.50 -14.80 1.22
CA ILE A 19 27.54 -14.34 -0.18
C ILE A 19 28.92 -14.54 -0.80
N ARG A 20 29.98 -14.26 -0.04
CA ARG A 20 31.39 -14.54 -0.36
C ARG A 20 31.95 -13.80 -1.58
N CYS A 21 31.45 -12.64 -1.92
CA CYS A 21 31.98 -11.84 -3.03
C CYS A 21 32.76 -10.59 -2.58
N GLY A 22 33.06 -10.44 -1.27
CA GLY A 22 33.71 -9.25 -0.73
C GLY A 22 32.79 -8.05 -0.62
N VAL A 23 33.31 -6.93 -0.08
CA VAL A 23 32.59 -5.66 0.13
C VAL A 23 33.43 -4.48 -0.36
N GLY A 24 32.79 -3.39 -0.68
CA GLY A 24 33.46 -2.16 -1.09
C GLY A 24 34.32 -2.34 -2.34
N ALA A 25 35.57 -1.86 -2.27
CA ALA A 25 36.51 -1.94 -3.39
C ALA A 25 37.00 -3.37 -3.69
N ASP A 26 36.96 -4.27 -2.71
CA ASP A 26 37.42 -5.66 -2.83
C ASP A 26 36.31 -6.59 -3.36
N GLN A 27 35.20 -6.05 -3.81
CA GLN A 27 34.09 -6.84 -4.32
C GLN A 27 34.43 -7.53 -5.66
N ASP A 28 34.37 -8.86 -5.66
CA ASP A 28 34.61 -9.73 -6.81
C ASP A 28 33.42 -10.67 -7.03
N LEU A 29 32.59 -10.36 -8.04
CA LEU A 29 31.41 -11.14 -8.37
C LEU A 29 31.71 -12.58 -8.83
N SER A 30 32.92 -12.88 -9.30
CA SER A 30 33.29 -14.23 -9.72
C SER A 30 33.31 -15.22 -8.54
N LYS A 31 33.52 -14.73 -7.33
CA LYS A 31 33.57 -15.50 -6.08
C LYS A 31 32.23 -15.68 -5.39
N ARG A 32 31.15 -15.07 -5.93
CA ARG A 32 29.82 -15.19 -5.31
C ARG A 32 29.34 -16.64 -5.25
N ARG A 33 28.72 -17.01 -4.14
CA ARG A 33 28.15 -18.37 -3.96
C ARG A 33 26.75 -18.49 -4.53
N TYR A 34 26.01 -17.37 -4.69
CA TYR A 34 24.60 -17.33 -5.09
C TYR A 34 24.39 -16.38 -6.26
N ASN A 35 23.59 -16.80 -7.23
CA ASN A 35 23.19 -15.97 -8.36
C ASN A 35 22.02 -15.05 -8.04
N LYS A 36 21.20 -15.41 -7.05
CA LYS A 36 20.05 -14.61 -6.60
C LYS A 36 20.11 -14.48 -5.09
N ILE A 37 20.03 -13.25 -4.62
CA ILE A 37 19.93 -12.88 -3.22
C ILE A 37 18.54 -12.27 -3.06
N ILE A 38 17.67 -12.90 -2.27
CA ILE A 38 16.29 -12.49 -2.11
C ILE A 38 16.11 -11.96 -0.69
N ILE A 39 15.86 -10.66 -0.58
CA ILE A 39 15.50 -10.01 0.69
C ILE A 39 14.02 -10.34 0.94
N MET A 40 13.75 -11.03 2.03
CA MET A 40 12.41 -11.43 2.45
C MET A 40 12.18 -10.95 3.88
N THR A 41 11.26 -10.01 4.05
CA THR A 41 10.87 -9.46 5.36
C THR A 41 9.35 -9.57 5.49
N ASP A 42 8.84 -9.46 6.72
CA ASP A 42 7.41 -9.40 6.96
C ASP A 42 6.78 -8.17 6.30
N ALA A 43 5.48 -8.23 6.04
CA ALA A 43 4.72 -7.15 5.40
C ALA A 43 4.26 -6.06 6.40
N ASP A 44 5.00 -5.88 7.50
CA ASP A 44 4.73 -4.88 8.52
C ASP A 44 5.70 -3.68 8.42
N VAL A 45 5.55 -2.75 9.36
CA VAL A 45 6.38 -1.52 9.44
C VAL A 45 7.84 -1.88 9.72
N ASP A 46 8.09 -2.80 10.63
CA ASP A 46 9.44 -3.21 11.02
C ASP A 46 10.14 -3.95 9.88
N GLY A 47 9.44 -4.85 9.20
CA GLY A 47 9.95 -5.53 8.00
C GLY A 47 10.27 -4.55 6.86
N SER A 48 9.48 -3.50 6.69
CA SER A 48 9.76 -2.43 5.71
C SER A 48 11.03 -1.66 6.07
N HIS A 49 11.25 -1.37 7.36
CA HIS A 49 12.46 -0.72 7.85
C HIS A 49 13.70 -1.60 7.65
N ILE A 50 13.63 -2.87 8.03
CA ILE A 50 14.71 -3.85 7.83
C ILE A 50 15.07 -3.97 6.34
N ARG A 51 14.08 -4.08 5.47
CA ARG A 51 14.26 -4.12 4.00
C ARG A 51 15.03 -2.90 3.51
N THR A 52 14.66 -1.70 3.97
CA THR A 52 15.33 -0.45 3.60
C THR A 52 16.79 -0.43 4.06
N LEU A 53 17.07 -0.88 5.29
CA LEU A 53 18.43 -0.97 5.81
C LEU A 53 19.29 -1.95 5.00
N LEU A 54 18.76 -3.12 4.65
CA LEU A 54 19.46 -4.12 3.83
C LEU A 54 19.72 -3.59 2.41
N LEU A 55 18.76 -2.94 1.79
CA LEU A 55 18.96 -2.31 0.47
C LEU A 55 20.04 -1.22 0.52
N CYS A 56 20.04 -0.38 1.55
CA CYS A 56 21.10 0.61 1.76
C CYS A 56 22.46 -0.05 1.96
N PHE A 57 22.53 -1.16 2.71
CA PHE A 57 23.75 -1.93 2.89
C PHE A 57 24.27 -2.48 1.56
N PHE A 58 23.44 -3.19 0.79
CA PHE A 58 23.81 -3.70 -0.52
C PHE A 58 24.24 -2.60 -1.47
N TYR A 59 23.52 -1.50 -1.51
CA TYR A 59 23.85 -0.37 -2.38
C TYR A 59 25.22 0.27 -2.05
N ARG A 60 25.54 0.38 -0.75
CA ARG A 60 26.78 1.04 -0.31
C ARG A 60 27.99 0.10 -0.31
N GLN A 61 27.80 -1.15 0.10
CA GLN A 61 28.90 -2.08 0.36
C GLN A 61 29.03 -3.18 -0.70
N MET A 62 27.96 -3.46 -1.46
CA MET A 62 27.93 -4.55 -2.44
C MET A 62 27.25 -4.08 -3.74
N TYR A 63 27.60 -2.89 -4.21
CA TYR A 63 26.95 -2.23 -5.36
C TYR A 63 26.93 -3.07 -6.63
N HIS A 64 28.01 -3.79 -6.94
CA HIS A 64 28.09 -4.63 -8.14
C HIS A 64 27.03 -5.76 -8.16
N LEU A 65 26.60 -6.27 -7.00
CA LEU A 65 25.49 -7.24 -6.92
C LEU A 65 24.17 -6.62 -7.37
N ILE A 66 23.89 -5.36 -7.00
CA ILE A 66 22.70 -4.64 -7.43
C ILE A 66 22.79 -4.29 -8.92
N ALA A 67 23.90 -3.71 -9.35
CA ALA A 67 24.10 -3.28 -10.73
C ALA A 67 24.01 -4.47 -11.73
N SER A 68 24.41 -5.67 -11.31
CA SER A 68 24.34 -6.88 -12.10
C SER A 68 23.03 -7.66 -11.94
N GLY A 69 22.04 -7.12 -11.20
CA GLY A 69 20.71 -7.72 -11.08
C GLY A 69 20.66 -8.98 -10.23
N HIS A 70 21.53 -9.11 -9.22
CA HIS A 70 21.57 -10.29 -8.35
C HIS A 70 20.73 -10.14 -7.09
N VAL A 71 20.29 -8.92 -6.75
CA VAL A 71 19.50 -8.62 -5.53
C VAL A 71 18.03 -8.47 -5.89
N TYR A 72 17.17 -9.19 -5.21
CA TYR A 72 15.72 -9.21 -5.37
C TYR A 72 15.03 -8.89 -4.06
N VAL A 73 13.84 -8.34 -4.13
CA VAL A 73 12.98 -8.09 -2.96
C VAL A 73 11.73 -8.93 -3.13
N ALA A 74 11.45 -9.79 -2.16
CA ALA A 74 10.19 -10.50 -2.09
C ALA A 74 9.07 -9.54 -1.67
N GLN A 75 7.90 -9.71 -2.27
CA GLN A 75 6.67 -9.03 -1.86
C GLN A 75 5.77 -10.05 -1.16
N PRO A 76 5.83 -10.12 0.19
CA PRO A 76 4.95 -11.02 0.92
C PRO A 76 3.49 -10.54 0.81
N PRO A 77 2.52 -11.46 0.85
CA PRO A 77 1.11 -11.09 0.91
C PRO A 77 0.78 -10.40 2.24
N LEU A 78 -0.12 -9.42 2.19
CA LEU A 78 -0.57 -8.71 3.39
C LEU A 78 -1.51 -9.56 4.24
N PHE A 79 -2.36 -10.36 3.58
CA PHE A 79 -3.39 -11.13 4.28
C PHE A 79 -3.34 -12.60 3.90
N ARG A 80 -3.56 -13.46 4.90
CA ARG A 80 -3.87 -14.87 4.74
C ARG A 80 -5.31 -15.09 5.09
N VAL A 81 -6.13 -15.44 4.10
CA VAL A 81 -7.56 -15.72 4.31
C VAL A 81 -7.76 -17.22 4.40
N LYS A 82 -8.32 -17.66 5.52
CA LYS A 82 -8.68 -19.06 5.75
C LYS A 82 -10.20 -19.20 5.78
N SER A 83 -10.76 -19.87 4.80
CA SER A 83 -12.15 -20.33 4.77
C SER A 83 -12.21 -21.81 5.17
N LYS A 84 -13.40 -22.32 5.46
CA LYS A 84 -13.60 -23.77 5.78
C LYS A 84 -13.08 -24.69 4.68
N LYS A 85 -13.07 -24.25 3.43
CA LYS A 85 -12.72 -25.05 2.24
C LYS A 85 -11.36 -24.68 1.63
N GLU A 86 -10.89 -23.46 1.84
CA GLU A 86 -9.73 -22.92 1.12
C GLU A 86 -8.87 -22.04 2.00
N THR A 87 -7.57 -22.01 1.69
CA THR A 87 -6.64 -21.00 2.22
C THR A 87 -5.98 -20.32 1.02
N TYR A 88 -6.08 -18.99 0.97
CA TYR A 88 -5.46 -18.19 -0.08
C TYR A 88 -4.84 -16.92 0.50
N TYR A 89 -4.04 -16.24 -0.30
CA TYR A 89 -3.30 -15.05 0.10
C TYR A 89 -3.73 -13.86 -0.73
N VAL A 90 -3.80 -12.69 -0.09
CA VAL A 90 -4.19 -11.42 -0.70
C VAL A 90 -3.03 -10.43 -0.59
N GLN A 91 -2.71 -9.76 -1.68
CA GLN A 91 -1.50 -8.93 -1.79
C GLN A 91 -1.71 -7.51 -1.29
N THR A 92 -2.94 -6.97 -1.43
CA THR A 92 -3.23 -5.57 -1.14
C THR A 92 -4.48 -5.41 -0.27
N GLU A 93 -4.56 -4.29 0.45
CA GLU A 93 -5.76 -3.93 1.21
C GLU A 93 -6.98 -3.74 0.30
N GLU A 94 -6.77 -3.15 -0.88
CA GLU A 94 -7.82 -2.93 -1.87
C GLU A 94 -8.42 -4.25 -2.36
N GLU A 95 -7.57 -5.22 -2.69
CA GLU A 95 -8.01 -6.57 -3.08
C GLU A 95 -8.81 -7.23 -1.94
N MET A 96 -8.34 -7.11 -0.70
CA MET A 96 -9.04 -7.63 0.47
C MET A 96 -10.40 -6.97 0.67
N LYS A 97 -10.46 -5.64 0.55
CA LYS A 97 -11.72 -4.86 0.63
C LYS A 97 -12.71 -5.31 -0.45
N ASN A 98 -12.26 -5.47 -1.69
CA ASN A 98 -13.09 -5.93 -2.79
C ASN A 98 -13.63 -7.35 -2.56
N GLN A 99 -12.80 -8.27 -2.08
CA GLN A 99 -13.24 -9.64 -1.77
C GLN A 99 -14.23 -9.69 -0.61
N LEU A 100 -14.03 -8.87 0.44
CA LEU A 100 -14.98 -8.77 1.56
C LEU A 100 -16.32 -8.20 1.11
N LEU A 101 -16.30 -7.16 0.25
CA LEU A 101 -17.51 -6.59 -0.32
C LEU A 101 -18.27 -7.61 -1.18
N GLN A 102 -17.58 -8.33 -2.06
CA GLN A 102 -18.22 -9.36 -2.88
C GLN A 102 -18.82 -10.49 -2.04
N ARG A 103 -18.12 -10.96 -1.02
CA ARG A 103 -18.61 -12.05 -0.15
C ARG A 103 -19.70 -11.61 0.81
N GLY A 104 -19.63 -10.38 1.32
CA GLY A 104 -20.61 -9.86 2.28
C GLY A 104 -21.89 -9.38 1.62
N LEU A 105 -21.81 -8.86 0.41
CA LEU A 105 -22.91 -8.19 -0.27
C LEU A 105 -23.37 -8.92 -1.55
N GLY A 106 -22.65 -9.97 -1.99
CA GLY A 106 -22.99 -10.68 -3.23
C GLY A 106 -24.39 -11.27 -3.29
N ASP A 107 -24.91 -11.69 -2.14
CA ASP A 107 -26.26 -12.24 -1.99
C ASP A 107 -27.25 -11.20 -1.39
N SER A 108 -26.82 -9.96 -1.21
CA SER A 108 -27.66 -8.91 -0.63
C SER A 108 -28.46 -8.19 -1.68
N VAL A 109 -29.68 -7.77 -1.31
CA VAL A 109 -30.56 -6.95 -2.15
C VAL A 109 -30.74 -5.61 -1.47
N PHE A 110 -30.46 -4.53 -2.22
CA PHE A 110 -30.69 -3.17 -1.76
C PHE A 110 -31.98 -2.62 -2.39
N ASP A 111 -32.91 -2.20 -1.53
CA ASP A 111 -34.16 -1.54 -1.92
C ASP A 111 -34.06 -0.04 -1.62
N PRO A 112 -33.88 0.83 -2.64
CA PRO A 112 -33.89 2.28 -2.47
C PRO A 112 -35.29 2.86 -2.26
N ARG A 113 -36.33 2.02 -2.20
CA ARG A 113 -37.75 2.39 -2.05
C ARG A 113 -38.30 3.25 -3.20
N ASP A 114 -37.70 3.16 -4.38
CA ASP A 114 -38.16 3.81 -5.61
C ASP A 114 -38.80 2.82 -6.60
N GLY A 115 -39.06 1.59 -6.14
CA GLY A 115 -39.63 0.52 -6.95
C GLY A 115 -38.60 -0.30 -7.72
N ARG A 116 -37.30 -0.02 -7.56
CA ARG A 116 -36.22 -0.81 -8.15
C ARG A 116 -35.52 -1.63 -7.06
N LEU A 117 -35.09 -2.83 -7.41
CA LEU A 117 -34.21 -3.63 -6.55
C LEU A 117 -32.82 -3.69 -7.18
N VAL A 118 -31.81 -3.47 -6.37
CA VAL A 118 -30.40 -3.55 -6.79
C VAL A 118 -29.82 -4.83 -6.23
N GLU A 119 -29.47 -5.77 -7.10
CA GLU A 119 -28.97 -7.10 -6.76
C GLU A 119 -27.88 -7.56 -7.74
N GLY A 120 -27.16 -8.61 -7.42
CA GLY A 120 -26.15 -9.22 -8.29
C GLY A 120 -25.06 -8.24 -8.74
N GLU A 121 -24.83 -8.16 -10.06
CA GLU A 121 -23.77 -7.32 -10.65
C GLU A 121 -24.05 -5.82 -10.44
N ALA A 122 -25.30 -5.38 -10.43
CA ALA A 122 -25.67 -4.00 -10.11
C ALA A 122 -25.29 -3.64 -8.67
N MET A 123 -25.50 -4.56 -7.73
CA MET A 123 -25.08 -4.40 -6.34
C MET A 123 -23.55 -4.34 -6.22
N ALA A 124 -22.83 -5.21 -6.90
CA ALA A 124 -21.36 -5.19 -6.93
C ALA A 124 -20.81 -3.86 -7.49
N THR A 125 -21.46 -3.32 -8.54
CA THR A 125 -21.09 -2.03 -9.12
C THR A 125 -21.39 -0.88 -8.16
N LEU A 126 -22.55 -0.90 -7.50
CA LEU A 126 -22.90 0.09 -6.47
C LEU A 126 -21.86 0.10 -5.34
N CYS A 127 -21.50 -1.07 -4.82
CA CYS A 127 -20.51 -1.19 -3.74
C CYS A 127 -19.13 -0.68 -4.14
N ARG A 128 -18.65 -1.00 -5.35
CA ARG A 128 -17.39 -0.46 -5.89
C ARG A 128 -17.42 1.06 -6.00
N THR A 129 -18.51 1.61 -6.51
CA THR A 129 -18.69 3.06 -6.64
C THR A 129 -18.73 3.75 -5.28
N LEU A 130 -19.45 3.18 -4.31
CA LEU A 130 -19.50 3.71 -2.95
C LEU A 130 -18.13 3.67 -2.26
N ALA A 131 -17.34 2.62 -2.47
CA ALA A 131 -15.99 2.52 -1.93
C ALA A 131 -15.06 3.63 -2.44
N VAL A 132 -15.15 3.96 -3.74
CA VAL A 132 -14.39 5.08 -4.35
C VAL A 132 -14.87 6.43 -3.80
N ILE A 133 -16.19 6.61 -3.68
CA ILE A 133 -16.79 7.84 -3.12
C ILE A 133 -16.37 8.02 -1.66
N GLU A 134 -16.42 6.96 -0.84
CA GLU A 134 -15.99 7.00 0.56
C GLU A 134 -14.55 7.49 0.70
N GLU A 135 -13.65 6.96 -0.12
CA GLU A 135 -12.24 7.35 -0.09
C GLU A 135 -12.05 8.84 -0.48
N ALA A 136 -12.80 9.32 -1.47
CA ALA A 136 -12.81 10.72 -1.87
C ALA A 136 -13.38 11.63 -0.77
N ILE A 137 -14.46 11.22 -0.10
CA ILE A 137 -15.06 11.95 1.02
C ILE A 137 -14.07 12.06 2.18
N LEU A 138 -13.45 10.94 2.57
CA LEU A 138 -12.44 10.93 3.64
C LEU A 138 -11.22 11.80 3.31
N ALA A 139 -10.81 11.84 2.04
CA ALA A 139 -9.72 12.71 1.59
C ALA A 139 -10.10 14.21 1.69
N LEU A 140 -11.35 14.57 1.43
CA LEU A 140 -11.87 15.93 1.61
C LEU A 140 -11.98 16.31 3.10
N GLU A 141 -12.51 15.41 3.92
CA GLU A 141 -12.63 15.62 5.37
C GLU A 141 -11.27 15.84 6.05
N ARG A 142 -10.24 15.08 5.64
CA ARG A 142 -8.86 15.30 6.12
C ARG A 142 -8.31 16.69 5.78
N ARG A 143 -8.85 17.33 4.76
CA ARG A 143 -8.53 18.72 4.37
C ARG A 143 -9.44 19.76 5.04
N GLY A 144 -10.32 19.33 5.94
CA GLY A 144 -11.29 20.18 6.62
C GLY A 144 -12.51 20.55 5.78
N ILE A 145 -12.73 19.84 4.64
CA ILE A 145 -13.85 20.10 3.73
C ILE A 145 -14.98 19.12 4.06
N SER A 146 -16.11 19.63 4.55
CA SER A 146 -17.31 18.84 4.78
C SER A 146 -18.22 18.87 3.55
N LEU A 147 -18.43 17.71 2.92
CA LEU A 147 -19.37 17.58 1.79
C LEU A 147 -20.79 17.94 2.18
N ARG A 148 -21.20 17.66 3.42
CA ARG A 148 -22.51 18.02 3.94
C ARG A 148 -22.69 19.54 3.94
N ALA A 149 -21.72 20.29 4.49
CA ALA A 149 -21.75 21.75 4.50
C ALA A 149 -21.75 22.33 3.07
N HIS A 150 -20.98 21.72 2.15
CA HIS A 150 -20.98 22.13 0.74
C HIS A 150 -22.31 21.85 0.05
N SER A 151 -22.97 20.73 0.34
CA SER A 151 -24.26 20.38 -0.26
C SER A 151 -25.38 21.36 0.17
N GLU A 152 -25.33 21.86 1.39
CA GLU A 152 -26.27 22.89 1.88
C GLU A 152 -26.08 24.23 1.17
N ARG A 153 -24.92 24.46 0.54
CA ARG A 153 -24.56 25.67 -0.22
C ARG A 153 -24.60 25.47 -1.75
N MET A 154 -25.20 24.37 -2.21
CA MET A 154 -25.36 24.10 -3.64
C MET A 154 -26.21 25.20 -4.30
N ASN A 155 -25.75 25.67 -5.45
CA ASN A 155 -26.55 26.59 -6.28
C ASN A 155 -27.67 25.77 -6.94
N PHE A 156 -28.93 26.06 -6.57
CA PHE A 156 -30.09 25.30 -7.03
C PHE A 156 -30.39 25.52 -8.52
N GLU A 157 -29.98 26.64 -9.12
CA GLU A 157 -30.19 26.90 -10.55
C GLU A 157 -29.23 26.10 -11.44
N THR A 158 -27.98 25.96 -11.00
CA THR A 158 -26.94 25.31 -11.79
C THR A 158 -26.65 23.86 -11.34
N GLY A 159 -27.14 23.46 -10.16
CA GLY A 159 -26.86 22.16 -9.54
C GLY A 159 -25.38 21.97 -9.12
N ARG A 160 -24.59 23.05 -9.08
CA ARG A 160 -23.17 23.00 -8.78
C ARG A 160 -22.89 23.28 -7.32
N LEU A 161 -21.91 22.57 -6.77
CA LEU A 161 -21.35 22.84 -5.47
C LEU A 161 -20.37 24.02 -5.54
N PRO A 162 -20.19 24.80 -4.44
CA PRO A 162 -19.18 25.85 -4.37
C PRO A 162 -17.78 25.23 -4.56
N VAL A 163 -16.94 25.93 -5.32
CA VAL A 163 -15.55 25.50 -5.62
C VAL A 163 -14.59 26.06 -4.57
N TYR A 164 -14.94 27.21 -3.99
CA TYR A 164 -14.12 27.90 -3.01
C TYR A 164 -14.91 28.19 -1.75
N HIS A 165 -14.22 28.06 -0.63
CA HIS A 165 -14.70 28.49 0.69
C HIS A 165 -13.63 29.43 1.24
N VAL A 166 -13.95 30.69 1.41
CA VAL A 166 -13.00 31.77 1.74
C VAL A 166 -13.42 32.48 2.98
N PHE A 167 -12.48 32.77 3.85
CA PHE A 167 -12.68 33.63 5.01
C PHE A 167 -12.02 34.99 4.79
N LEU A 168 -12.79 36.07 4.92
CA LEU A 168 -12.30 37.44 4.92
C LEU A 168 -12.48 38.02 6.34
N GLY A 169 -11.43 37.85 7.17
CA GLY A 169 -11.52 38.17 8.59
C GLY A 169 -12.43 37.17 9.32
N ARG A 170 -13.62 37.63 9.73
CA ARG A 170 -14.66 36.81 10.37
C ARG A 170 -15.81 36.44 9.43
N ASP A 171 -15.81 37.01 8.24
CA ASP A 171 -16.88 36.79 7.26
C ASP A 171 -16.53 35.53 6.39
N GLU A 172 -17.54 34.67 6.26
CA GLU A 172 -17.47 33.42 5.51
C GLU A 172 -18.13 33.59 4.14
N HIS A 173 -17.43 33.27 3.07
CA HIS A 173 -17.89 33.33 1.69
C HIS A 173 -17.74 31.98 1.01
N TRP A 174 -18.74 31.59 0.22
CA TRP A 174 -18.81 30.31 -0.48
C TRP A 174 -18.89 30.52 -1.99
#